data_9ae8aa0f8bc023d1925ec1a9a8199660
#
_entry.id   9ae8aa0f8bc023d1925ec1a9a8199660
#
_cell.length_a   1.000
_cell.length_b   1.000
_cell.length_c   1.000
_cell.angle_alpha   90.00
_cell.angle_beta   90.00
_cell.angle_gamma   90.00
#
_symmetry.space_group_name_H-M   'P 1'
#
loop_
_entity.id
_entity.type
_entity.pdbx_description
1 polymer ?
#
loop_
_entity_poly.entity_id
_entity_poly.type
_entity_poly.pdbx_seq_one_letter_code
_entity_poly.pdbx_strand_id
1 'polypeptide(L)'
;MGNKKSRNWLSRLVWCIAAVPFLASGAAWSAPEVTLRIVGGLATGNRYAKLERPFWVTELPKLSGGKFTAEIVPFDRAGVPGPEMLRMMQLGVIPFGTALLGSIAAEAPELSAPDLAGLNPDIQSVRKTVAAFRPYLEKTLRERYGVEVLGVYLYPPQVIFCKRAFANLADLAGRRVRVANTTQWDFVEALGGVPVRTEFVGIMPGIATGNIECAITAAMAGNTLGLHQVTTHIHTMPTSWGLSVFAVNAAVWASLNPELKALLTRELPKLEQAIWAESERDSIEGLACNTGASGCVNGRKGNMIAVRFSADDDRRRQQIFIDKVLPKWTQRCGAPCTQVWNQTIRAAVNIDLPSSK
;
A
#
# COMPACT_ATOMS: atom_id res chain seq x y z
N MET A 1 -86.24 35.74 -36.59
CA MET A 1 -86.51 36.95 -35.75
C MET A 1 -85.29 37.26 -34.96
N GLY A 2 -84.59 38.18 -35.24
CA GLY A 2 -84.37 39.57 -34.89
C GLY A 2 -82.95 39.61 -34.30
N ASN A 3 -81.94 40.04 -34.97
CA ASN A 3 -81.46 41.41 -35.26
C ASN A 3 -80.88 42.12 -34.04
N LYS A 4 -79.57 42.37 -33.95
CA LYS A 4 -78.92 43.72 -34.01
C LYS A 4 -77.44 43.67 -33.55
N LYS A 5 -76.58 43.93 -34.38
CA LYS A 5 -75.48 44.92 -34.53
C LYS A 5 -75.24 45.87 -33.31
N SER A 6 -73.92 45.92 -32.97
CA SER A 6 -73.09 47.14 -32.84
C SER A 6 -71.69 46.71 -32.39
N ARG A 7 -70.62 46.86 -33.14
CA ARG A 7 -69.76 47.97 -33.57
C ARG A 7 -69.27 48.85 -32.40
N ASN A 8 -67.97 48.77 -32.22
CA ASN A 8 -66.95 49.86 -32.03
C ASN A 8 -66.05 49.47 -30.84
N TRP A 9 -64.81 49.71 -30.75
CA TRP A 9 -63.82 50.58 -31.41
C TRP A 9 -62.48 50.36 -30.69
N LEU A 10 -61.41 50.16 -31.45
CA LEU A 10 -60.03 50.60 -31.27
C LEU A 10 -59.48 50.87 -29.86
N SER A 11 -58.41 50.10 -29.49
CA SER A 11 -57.13 50.76 -29.22
C SER A 11 -55.98 49.73 -29.29
N ARG A 12 -55.09 49.94 -30.27
CA ARG A 12 -53.83 49.23 -30.42
C ARG A 12 -52.85 49.81 -29.42
N LEU A 13 -52.49 49.00 -28.42
CA LEU A 13 -51.31 49.22 -27.63
C LEU A 13 -50.25 48.23 -28.11
N VAL A 14 -49.28 48.75 -28.88
CA VAL A 14 -48.08 48.06 -29.27
C VAL A 14 -47.16 48.04 -28.05
N TRP A 15 -47.06 46.86 -27.38
CA TRP A 15 -46.03 46.62 -26.38
C TRP A 15 -44.77 46.15 -27.12
N CYS A 16 -43.77 47.04 -27.25
CA CYS A 16 -42.41 46.63 -27.59
C CYS A 16 -41.80 45.86 -26.43
N ILE A 17 -41.84 44.53 -26.54
CA ILE A 17 -41.06 43.65 -25.63
C ILE A 17 -39.62 43.70 -26.14
N ALA A 18 -38.77 44.48 -25.50
CA ALA A 18 -37.32 44.44 -25.67
C ALA A 18 -36.83 43.09 -25.18
N ALA A 19 -36.56 42.14 -26.09
CA ALA A 19 -35.89 40.91 -25.82
C ALA A 19 -34.41 41.20 -25.45
N VAL A 20 -34.10 41.22 -24.16
CA VAL A 20 -32.72 41.23 -23.68
C VAL A 20 -32.17 39.81 -23.88
N PRO A 21 -31.15 39.60 -24.72
CA PRO A 21 -30.52 38.27 -24.80
C PRO A 21 -29.75 38.06 -23.51
N PHE A 22 -30.25 37.16 -22.66
CA PHE A 22 -29.50 36.57 -21.56
C PHE A 22 -28.43 35.72 -22.20
N LEU A 23 -27.22 36.24 -22.35
CA LEU A 23 -26.01 35.48 -22.62
C LEU A 23 -25.69 34.67 -21.36
N ALA A 24 -26.36 33.52 -21.21
CA ALA A 24 -25.94 32.50 -20.28
C ALA A 24 -24.59 31.94 -20.78
N SER A 25 -23.49 32.51 -20.28
CA SER A 25 -22.18 31.93 -20.43
C SER A 25 -22.16 30.64 -19.61
N GLY A 26 -22.77 29.58 -20.13
CA GLY A 26 -22.60 28.24 -19.64
C GLY A 26 -21.13 27.88 -19.84
N ALA A 27 -20.39 27.78 -18.75
CA ALA A 27 -19.09 27.10 -18.77
C ALA A 27 -19.35 25.70 -19.32
N ALA A 28 -19.04 25.52 -20.61
CA ALA A 28 -19.06 24.16 -21.20
C ALA A 28 -17.99 23.35 -20.49
N TRP A 29 -18.41 22.47 -19.60
CA TRP A 29 -17.56 21.43 -19.07
C TRP A 29 -17.25 20.50 -20.25
N SER A 30 -16.06 20.64 -20.81
CA SER A 30 -15.59 19.68 -21.82
C SER A 30 -15.40 18.32 -21.11
N ALA A 31 -15.81 17.25 -21.81
CA ALA A 31 -15.52 15.90 -21.34
C ALA A 31 -14.00 15.75 -21.13
N PRO A 32 -13.54 14.96 -20.14
CA PRO A 32 -12.12 14.76 -19.91
C PRO A 32 -11.47 14.13 -21.16
N GLU A 33 -10.28 14.61 -21.50
CA GLU A 33 -9.51 14.09 -22.64
C GLU A 33 -9.05 12.64 -22.41
N VAL A 34 -8.69 12.34 -21.17
CA VAL A 34 -8.19 11.03 -20.75
C VAL A 34 -8.73 10.69 -19.37
N THR A 35 -9.26 9.46 -19.25
CA THR A 35 -9.59 8.84 -17.96
C THR A 35 -8.65 7.67 -17.70
N LEU A 36 -7.85 7.75 -16.64
CA LEU A 36 -6.95 6.68 -16.21
C LEU A 36 -7.70 5.63 -15.42
N ARG A 37 -7.35 4.35 -15.61
CA ARG A 37 -7.83 3.23 -14.79
C ARG A 37 -6.70 2.74 -13.88
N ILE A 38 -6.93 2.74 -12.57
CA ILE A 38 -5.89 2.55 -11.56
C ILE A 38 -6.33 1.50 -10.54
N VAL A 39 -5.42 0.62 -10.18
CA VAL A 39 -5.54 -0.23 -9.00
C VAL A 39 -4.60 0.31 -7.92
N GLY A 40 -5.17 0.86 -6.85
CA GLY A 40 -4.44 1.46 -5.72
C GLY A 40 -4.12 0.47 -4.61
N GLY A 41 -3.85 1.00 -3.41
CA GLY A 41 -3.61 0.22 -2.19
C GLY A 41 -4.87 -0.43 -1.61
N LEU A 42 -4.74 -1.02 -0.41
CA LEU A 42 -5.83 -1.67 0.31
C LEU A 42 -6.91 -0.67 0.74
N ALA A 43 -8.19 -1.02 0.56
CA ALA A 43 -9.35 -0.18 0.89
C ALA A 43 -9.36 0.27 2.37
N THR A 44 -8.91 -0.60 3.27
CA THR A 44 -8.87 -0.37 4.72
C THR A 44 -7.67 0.46 5.17
N GLY A 45 -6.74 0.76 4.27
CA GLY A 45 -5.52 1.53 4.58
C GLY A 45 -5.75 3.03 4.51
N ASN A 46 -5.26 3.78 5.51
CA ASN A 46 -5.25 5.25 5.49
C ASN A 46 -4.57 5.81 4.25
N ARG A 47 -3.53 5.15 3.75
CA ARG A 47 -2.85 5.49 2.49
C ARG A 47 -3.84 5.63 1.34
N TYR A 48 -4.69 4.62 1.12
CA TYR A 48 -5.68 4.64 0.04
C TYR A 48 -6.73 5.74 0.27
N ALA A 49 -7.32 5.78 1.45
CA ALA A 49 -8.44 6.67 1.75
C ALA A 49 -8.03 8.15 1.81
N LYS A 50 -6.87 8.46 2.40
CA LYS A 50 -6.43 9.84 2.66
C LYS A 50 -5.52 10.42 1.56
N LEU A 51 -4.82 9.57 0.78
CA LEU A 51 -3.79 10.02 -0.16
C LEU A 51 -4.05 9.56 -1.60
N GLU A 52 -4.09 8.24 -1.87
CA GLU A 52 -4.20 7.76 -3.24
C GLU A 52 -5.52 8.17 -3.89
N ARG A 53 -6.65 7.85 -3.25
CA ARG A 53 -7.97 8.19 -3.81
C ARG A 53 -8.17 9.71 -3.98
N PRO A 54 -7.89 10.58 -3.00
CA PRO A 54 -7.97 12.02 -3.17
C PRO A 54 -7.06 12.54 -4.29
N PHE A 55 -5.81 12.05 -4.40
CA PHE A 55 -4.92 12.46 -5.46
C PHE A 55 -5.52 12.18 -6.85
N TRP A 56 -5.96 10.95 -7.08
CA TRP A 56 -6.45 10.53 -8.39
C TRP A 56 -7.81 11.12 -8.76
N VAL A 57 -8.74 11.21 -7.79
CA VAL A 57 -10.14 11.61 -8.04
C VAL A 57 -10.33 13.12 -7.94
N THR A 58 -9.50 13.81 -7.16
CA THR A 58 -9.69 15.25 -6.86
C THR A 58 -8.51 16.09 -7.35
N GLU A 59 -7.28 15.74 -6.93
CA GLU A 59 -6.13 16.61 -7.23
C GLU A 59 -5.71 16.53 -8.70
N LEU A 60 -5.69 15.36 -9.32
CA LEU A 60 -5.35 15.20 -10.73
C LEU A 60 -6.28 16.01 -11.65
N PRO A 61 -7.61 15.93 -11.55
CA PRO A 61 -8.52 16.79 -12.30
C PRO A 61 -8.28 18.28 -12.05
N LYS A 62 -8.09 18.68 -10.79
CA LYS A 62 -7.83 20.07 -10.42
C LYS A 62 -6.53 20.59 -11.03
N LEU A 63 -5.44 19.84 -10.95
CA LEU A 63 -4.12 20.21 -11.48
C LEU A 63 -4.09 20.28 -13.01
N SER A 64 -4.98 19.57 -13.68
CA SER A 64 -5.09 19.53 -15.14
C SER A 64 -6.20 20.41 -15.71
N GLY A 65 -6.90 21.18 -14.88
CA GLY A 65 -8.06 21.99 -15.33
C GLY A 65 -9.20 21.14 -15.90
N GLY A 66 -9.36 19.89 -15.40
CA GLY A 66 -10.40 18.96 -15.83
C GLY A 66 -10.03 18.09 -17.04
N LYS A 67 -8.86 18.30 -17.66
CA LYS A 67 -8.44 17.53 -18.85
C LYS A 67 -8.22 16.04 -18.54
N PHE A 68 -7.65 15.72 -17.38
CA PHE A 68 -7.30 14.36 -16.98
C PHE A 68 -8.05 13.96 -15.74
N THR A 69 -8.64 12.76 -15.77
CA THR A 69 -9.37 12.16 -14.65
C THR A 69 -8.89 10.75 -14.42
N ALA A 70 -9.27 10.15 -13.29
CA ALA A 70 -8.95 8.76 -13.00
C ALA A 70 -10.08 8.07 -12.25
N GLU A 71 -10.25 6.77 -12.56
CA GLU A 71 -11.01 5.82 -11.79
C GLU A 71 -10.03 4.95 -11.02
N ILE A 72 -10.13 4.95 -9.70
CA ILE A 72 -9.27 4.14 -8.85
C ILE A 72 -10.10 3.15 -8.04
N VAL A 73 -9.71 1.88 -8.11
CA VAL A 73 -10.26 0.81 -7.29
C VAL A 73 -9.20 0.33 -6.31
N PRO A 74 -9.56 -0.05 -5.07
CA PRO A 74 -8.58 -0.58 -4.14
C PRO A 74 -8.18 -2.01 -4.54
N PHE A 75 -6.95 -2.37 -4.22
CA PHE A 75 -6.32 -3.64 -4.55
C PHE A 75 -7.15 -4.88 -4.15
N ASP A 76 -7.70 -4.88 -2.93
CA ASP A 76 -8.49 -5.97 -2.36
C ASP A 76 -9.90 -6.09 -2.96
N ARG A 77 -10.28 -5.17 -3.85
CA ARG A 77 -11.56 -5.17 -4.57
C ARG A 77 -11.40 -5.20 -6.09
N ALA A 78 -10.16 -5.26 -6.57
CA ALA A 78 -9.86 -5.27 -8.01
C ALA A 78 -10.15 -6.62 -8.68
N GLY A 79 -10.45 -7.67 -7.91
CA GLY A 79 -10.73 -9.01 -8.45
C GLY A 79 -9.49 -9.75 -8.98
N VAL A 80 -8.28 -9.26 -8.68
CA VAL A 80 -7.01 -9.84 -9.11
C VAL A 80 -6.22 -10.31 -7.91
N PRO A 81 -5.78 -11.59 -7.86
CA PRO A 81 -4.89 -12.08 -6.82
C PRO A 81 -3.57 -11.31 -6.78
N GLY A 82 -3.03 -11.08 -5.57
CA GLY A 82 -1.80 -10.31 -5.38
C GLY A 82 -0.60 -10.81 -6.21
N PRO A 83 -0.31 -12.10 -6.29
CA PRO A 83 0.75 -12.64 -7.14
C PRO A 83 0.56 -12.33 -8.63
N GLU A 84 -0.67 -12.26 -9.11
CA GLU A 84 -0.98 -12.03 -10.52
C GLU A 84 -0.92 -10.55 -10.95
N MET A 85 -0.84 -9.62 -10.00
CA MET A 85 -0.94 -8.18 -10.29
C MET A 85 0.11 -7.71 -11.28
N LEU A 86 1.37 -8.10 -11.08
CA LEU A 86 2.47 -7.70 -11.97
C LEU A 86 2.26 -8.24 -13.40
N ARG A 87 1.77 -9.48 -13.52
CA ARG A 87 1.45 -10.07 -14.82
C ARG A 87 0.29 -9.34 -15.52
N MET A 88 -0.76 -8.97 -14.78
CA MET A 88 -1.87 -8.20 -15.35
C MET A 88 -1.43 -6.83 -15.85
N MET A 89 -0.47 -6.21 -15.14
CA MET A 89 0.15 -4.95 -15.59
C MET A 89 1.02 -5.17 -16.82
N GLN A 90 1.83 -6.22 -16.87
CA GLN A 90 2.63 -6.60 -18.03
C GLN A 90 1.77 -6.78 -19.29
N LEU A 91 0.63 -7.44 -19.14
CA LEU A 91 -0.33 -7.68 -20.24
C LEU A 91 -1.16 -6.43 -20.61
N GLY A 92 -1.04 -5.33 -19.86
CA GLY A 92 -1.82 -4.09 -20.07
C GLY A 92 -3.30 -4.20 -19.66
N VAL A 93 -3.72 -5.32 -19.06
CA VAL A 93 -5.08 -5.50 -18.50
C VAL A 93 -5.31 -4.50 -17.37
N ILE A 94 -4.29 -4.31 -16.54
CA ILE A 94 -4.22 -3.24 -15.53
C ILE A 94 -3.17 -2.25 -16.00
N PRO A 95 -3.58 -1.11 -16.59
CA PRO A 95 -2.62 -0.13 -17.11
C PRO A 95 -1.75 0.50 -16.01
N PHE A 96 -2.37 0.89 -14.88
CA PHE A 96 -1.71 1.43 -13.69
C PHE A 96 -2.10 0.59 -12.48
N GLY A 97 -1.13 0.11 -11.72
CA GLY A 97 -1.42 -0.76 -10.59
C GLY A 97 -0.40 -0.72 -9.47
N THR A 98 -0.85 -1.17 -8.31
CA THR A 98 -0.02 -1.40 -7.14
C THR A 98 0.26 -2.89 -7.00
N ALA A 99 1.53 -3.30 -7.04
CA ALA A 99 1.97 -4.67 -6.79
C ALA A 99 2.77 -4.76 -5.48
N LEU A 100 2.36 -5.67 -4.59
CA LEU A 100 3.07 -5.95 -3.33
C LEU A 100 4.31 -6.79 -3.61
N LEU A 101 5.50 -6.31 -3.27
CA LEU A 101 6.76 -7.03 -3.51
C LEU A 101 6.79 -8.39 -2.80
N GLY A 102 6.24 -8.47 -1.59
CA GLY A 102 6.11 -9.73 -0.84
C GLY A 102 5.17 -10.75 -1.49
N SER A 103 4.18 -10.33 -2.28
CA SER A 103 3.25 -11.23 -2.99
C SER A 103 3.90 -11.81 -4.25
N ILE A 104 4.69 -11.04 -4.97
CA ILE A 104 5.38 -11.48 -6.18
C ILE A 104 6.70 -12.23 -5.89
N ALA A 105 7.16 -12.23 -4.64
CA ALA A 105 8.41 -12.89 -4.23
C ALA A 105 8.39 -14.42 -4.39
N ALA A 106 7.25 -15.04 -4.63
CA ALA A 106 7.17 -16.47 -4.96
C ALA A 106 7.78 -16.76 -6.34
N GLU A 107 7.61 -15.85 -7.31
CA GLU A 107 8.13 -15.97 -8.68
C GLU A 107 9.47 -15.22 -8.87
N ALA A 108 9.66 -14.13 -8.12
CA ALA A 108 10.84 -13.26 -8.18
C ALA A 108 11.35 -12.93 -6.76
N PRO A 109 11.97 -13.92 -6.05
CA PRO A 109 12.39 -13.75 -4.66
C PRO A 109 13.35 -12.57 -4.46
N GLU A 110 14.17 -12.25 -5.46
CA GLU A 110 15.10 -11.12 -5.43
C GLU A 110 14.42 -9.76 -5.24
N LEU A 111 13.16 -9.62 -5.67
CA LEU A 111 12.41 -8.37 -5.50
C LEU A 111 11.99 -8.10 -4.05
N SER A 112 12.08 -9.10 -3.18
CA SER A 112 11.83 -8.91 -1.74
C SER A 112 13.04 -8.44 -0.94
N ALA A 113 14.22 -8.33 -1.54
CA ALA A 113 15.48 -8.01 -0.87
C ALA A 113 15.41 -6.83 0.13
N PRO A 114 14.75 -5.69 -0.16
CA PRO A 114 14.74 -4.56 0.76
C PRO A 114 13.81 -4.74 1.98
N ASP A 115 12.97 -5.79 2.01
CA ASP A 115 11.97 -6.01 3.06
C ASP A 115 11.98 -7.46 3.60
N LEU A 116 13.15 -8.07 3.69
CA LEU A 116 13.30 -9.36 4.34
C LEU A 116 12.95 -9.26 5.82
N ALA A 117 12.23 -10.24 6.35
CA ALA A 117 11.83 -10.23 7.75
C ALA A 117 13.05 -10.18 8.69
N GLY A 118 13.03 -9.24 9.62
CA GLY A 118 14.13 -8.99 10.53
C GLY A 118 15.23 -8.07 10.00
N LEU A 119 15.19 -7.60 8.74
CA LEU A 119 16.22 -6.73 8.16
C LEU A 119 16.17 -5.31 8.76
N ASN A 120 15.04 -4.64 8.71
CA ASN A 120 14.91 -3.22 9.00
C ASN A 120 14.24 -2.98 10.36
N PRO A 121 14.99 -2.60 11.41
CA PRO A 121 14.42 -2.36 12.74
C PRO A 121 13.62 -1.06 12.86
N ASP A 122 13.83 -0.11 11.95
CA ASP A 122 13.22 1.22 11.98
C ASP A 122 13.03 1.80 10.56
N ILE A 123 12.32 2.93 10.48
CA ILE A 123 12.02 3.58 9.20
C ILE A 123 13.27 4.14 8.50
N GLN A 124 14.31 4.52 9.22
CA GLN A 124 15.54 5.03 8.63
C GLN A 124 16.30 3.90 7.92
N SER A 125 16.30 2.71 8.52
CA SER A 125 16.89 1.50 7.94
C SER A 125 16.15 1.12 6.65
N VAL A 126 14.83 1.09 6.63
CA VAL A 126 14.07 0.77 5.42
C VAL A 126 14.23 1.84 4.34
N ARG A 127 14.34 3.12 4.69
CA ARG A 127 14.65 4.17 3.71
C ARG A 127 15.99 3.94 3.02
N LYS A 128 17.03 3.57 3.77
CA LYS A 128 18.35 3.26 3.23
C LYS A 128 18.32 2.04 2.31
N THR A 129 17.69 0.95 2.74
CA THR A 129 17.61 -0.28 1.93
C THR A 129 16.80 -0.08 0.66
N VAL A 130 15.68 0.64 0.73
CA VAL A 130 14.85 0.95 -0.45
C VAL A 130 15.60 1.88 -1.41
N ALA A 131 16.27 2.92 -0.92
CA ALA A 131 17.05 3.82 -1.76
C ALA A 131 18.17 3.08 -2.52
N ALA A 132 18.88 2.18 -1.83
CA ALA A 132 19.93 1.37 -2.44
C ALA A 132 19.39 0.34 -3.47
N PHE A 133 18.20 -0.18 -3.22
CA PHE A 133 17.58 -1.20 -4.06
C PHE A 133 16.82 -0.63 -5.28
N ARG A 134 16.31 0.59 -5.18
CA ARG A 134 15.42 1.21 -6.18
C ARG A 134 15.93 1.14 -7.62
N PRO A 135 17.21 1.45 -7.94
CA PRO A 135 17.71 1.36 -9.32
C PRO A 135 17.62 -0.05 -9.91
N TYR A 136 17.90 -1.08 -9.09
CA TYR A 136 17.76 -2.47 -9.50
C TYR A 136 16.30 -2.84 -9.75
N LEU A 137 15.41 -2.42 -8.85
CA LEU A 137 13.97 -2.66 -8.96
C LEU A 137 13.40 -2.05 -10.24
N GLU A 138 13.67 -0.78 -10.50
CA GLU A 138 13.21 -0.06 -11.68
C GLU A 138 13.70 -0.70 -12.97
N LYS A 139 14.99 -1.04 -13.02
CA LYS A 139 15.59 -1.75 -14.16
C LYS A 139 14.93 -3.10 -14.39
N THR A 140 14.84 -3.93 -13.35
CA THR A 140 14.30 -5.29 -13.44
C THR A 140 12.84 -5.29 -13.88
N LEU A 141 12.01 -4.41 -13.31
CA LEU A 141 10.59 -4.33 -13.67
C LEU A 141 10.38 -3.85 -15.11
N ARG A 142 11.21 -2.91 -15.58
CA ARG A 142 11.18 -2.46 -16.97
C ARG A 142 11.61 -3.56 -17.94
N GLU A 143 12.74 -4.20 -17.70
CA GLU A 143 13.36 -5.13 -18.65
C GLU A 143 12.64 -6.49 -18.68
N ARG A 144 12.23 -7.03 -17.53
CA ARG A 144 11.63 -8.36 -17.44
C ARG A 144 10.11 -8.38 -17.51
N TYR A 145 9.47 -7.31 -17.04
CA TYR A 145 8.01 -7.25 -16.93
C TYR A 145 7.36 -6.15 -17.77
N GLY A 146 8.15 -5.33 -18.47
CA GLY A 146 7.63 -4.28 -19.33
C GLY A 146 6.77 -3.26 -18.59
N VAL A 147 7.10 -2.95 -17.32
CA VAL A 147 6.42 -1.95 -16.51
C VAL A 147 7.38 -0.87 -16.00
N GLU A 148 6.92 0.37 -16.00
CA GLU A 148 7.66 1.51 -15.45
C GLU A 148 7.22 1.77 -14.01
N VAL A 149 8.19 1.85 -13.10
CA VAL A 149 7.94 2.18 -11.69
C VAL A 149 7.72 3.68 -11.54
N LEU A 150 6.58 4.06 -11.01
CA LEU A 150 6.19 5.45 -10.75
C LEU A 150 6.34 5.84 -9.27
N GLY A 151 6.39 4.86 -8.38
CA GLY A 151 6.62 5.06 -6.96
C GLY A 151 6.87 3.75 -6.22
N VAL A 152 7.63 3.84 -5.11
CA VAL A 152 7.83 2.75 -4.16
C VAL A 152 7.14 3.13 -2.86
N TYR A 153 6.04 2.46 -2.56
CA TYR A 153 5.18 2.80 -1.44
C TYR A 153 5.42 1.88 -0.25
N LEU A 154 5.42 2.48 0.92
CA LEU A 154 5.63 1.81 2.19
C LEU A 154 4.28 1.55 2.89
N TYR A 155 4.09 0.33 3.38
CA TYR A 155 3.11 0.04 4.42
C TYR A 155 3.73 0.21 5.81
N PRO A 156 2.92 0.50 6.85
CA PRO A 156 3.42 0.56 8.21
C PRO A 156 4.10 -0.75 8.64
N PRO A 157 5.02 -0.68 9.64
CA PRO A 157 5.71 -1.87 10.12
C PRO A 157 4.74 -2.96 10.57
N GLN A 158 5.06 -4.19 10.19
CA GLN A 158 4.30 -5.37 10.58
C GLN A 158 4.77 -5.81 11.97
N VAL A 159 3.88 -5.71 12.94
CA VAL A 159 4.13 -6.03 14.35
C VAL A 159 3.37 -7.30 14.75
N ILE A 160 3.64 -7.85 15.94
CA ILE A 160 3.09 -9.13 16.37
C ILE A 160 1.98 -8.91 17.39
N PHE A 161 0.76 -9.33 17.04
CA PHE A 161 -0.39 -9.40 17.93
C PHE A 161 -0.53 -10.81 18.49
N CYS A 162 -0.73 -11.01 19.79
CA CYS A 162 -0.96 -12.32 20.37
C CYS A 162 -2.18 -12.35 21.29
N LYS A 163 -2.89 -13.48 21.25
CA LYS A 163 -4.05 -13.77 22.09
C LYS A 163 -3.67 -14.01 23.56
N ARG A 164 -2.55 -14.67 23.80
CA ARG A 164 -2.00 -14.94 25.14
C ARG A 164 -0.81 -14.05 25.41
N ALA A 165 -0.62 -13.71 26.68
CA ALA A 165 0.51 -12.92 27.14
C ALA A 165 1.86 -13.48 26.66
N PHE A 166 2.77 -12.58 26.34
CA PHE A 166 4.17 -12.86 26.07
C PHE A 166 5.00 -11.61 26.44
N ALA A 167 6.25 -11.79 26.81
CA ALA A 167 7.12 -10.73 27.27
C ALA A 167 8.26 -10.40 26.29
N ASN A 168 8.60 -11.33 25.40
CA ASN A 168 9.72 -11.21 24.45
C ASN A 168 9.53 -12.18 23.27
N LEU A 169 10.42 -12.11 22.29
CA LEU A 169 10.35 -12.95 21.08
C LEU A 169 10.51 -14.46 21.36
N ALA A 170 11.19 -14.86 22.45
CA ALA A 170 11.36 -16.28 22.77
C ALA A 170 10.03 -16.95 23.15
N ASP A 171 9.09 -16.18 23.69
CA ASP A 171 7.77 -16.69 24.09
C ASP A 171 6.87 -17.06 22.89
N LEU A 172 7.32 -16.80 21.66
CA LEU A 172 6.62 -17.23 20.44
C LEU A 172 6.85 -18.69 20.09
N ALA A 173 7.80 -19.38 20.76
CA ALA A 173 8.04 -20.80 20.55
C ALA A 173 6.75 -21.62 20.75
N GLY A 174 6.46 -22.51 19.79
CA GLY A 174 5.28 -23.37 19.77
C GLY A 174 3.96 -22.65 19.43
N ARG A 175 3.92 -21.32 19.29
CA ARG A 175 2.68 -20.59 18.94
C ARG A 175 2.43 -20.60 17.44
N ARG A 176 1.18 -20.74 17.06
CA ARG A 176 0.74 -20.62 15.67
C ARG A 176 0.63 -19.13 15.31
N VAL A 177 1.56 -18.67 14.47
CA VAL A 177 1.69 -17.25 14.10
C VAL A 177 1.33 -17.06 12.63
N ARG A 178 0.30 -16.24 12.37
CA ARG A 178 -0.03 -15.84 11.01
C ARG A 178 1.10 -15.04 10.38
N VAL A 179 1.45 -15.42 9.15
CA VAL A 179 2.45 -14.75 8.32
C VAL A 179 1.87 -14.40 6.95
N ALA A 180 2.34 -13.29 6.37
CA ALA A 180 1.89 -12.80 5.07
C ALA A 180 2.77 -13.26 3.91
N ASN A 181 4.05 -13.56 4.17
CA ASN A 181 5.03 -13.88 3.14
C ASN A 181 6.06 -14.91 3.62
N THR A 182 6.89 -15.37 2.70
CA THR A 182 7.85 -16.45 2.94
C THR A 182 8.95 -16.06 3.93
N THR A 183 9.41 -14.80 3.93
CA THR A 183 10.48 -14.39 4.86
C THR A 183 9.98 -14.21 6.29
N GLN A 184 8.72 -13.82 6.48
CA GLN A 184 8.07 -13.90 7.79
C GLN A 184 7.89 -15.36 8.26
N TRP A 185 7.63 -16.29 7.33
CA TRP A 185 7.61 -17.72 7.63
C TRP A 185 8.95 -18.16 8.23
N ASP A 186 10.05 -17.87 7.52
CA ASP A 186 11.40 -18.24 7.99
C ASP A 186 11.73 -17.61 9.34
N PHE A 187 11.32 -16.38 9.57
CA PHE A 187 11.54 -15.65 10.81
C PHE A 187 10.78 -16.31 11.99
N VAL A 188 9.50 -16.61 11.80
CA VAL A 188 8.67 -17.26 12.82
C VAL A 188 9.18 -18.68 13.12
N GLU A 189 9.52 -19.46 12.10
CA GLU A 189 10.08 -20.80 12.26
C GLU A 189 11.41 -20.75 13.04
N ALA A 190 12.27 -19.78 12.77
CA ALA A 190 13.52 -19.60 13.49
C ALA A 190 13.34 -19.16 14.95
N LEU A 191 12.20 -18.56 15.30
CA LEU A 191 11.79 -18.32 16.68
C LEU A 191 11.27 -19.58 17.39
N GLY A 192 11.12 -20.71 16.68
CA GLY A 192 10.48 -21.93 17.19
C GLY A 192 8.95 -21.87 17.14
N GLY A 193 8.36 -20.85 16.55
CA GLY A 193 6.93 -20.74 16.31
C GLY A 193 6.46 -21.60 15.15
N VAL A 194 5.16 -21.78 15.02
CA VAL A 194 4.50 -22.49 13.92
C VAL A 194 3.89 -21.46 12.96
N PRO A 195 4.53 -21.16 11.83
CA PRO A 195 4.00 -20.19 10.90
C PRO A 195 2.75 -20.71 10.17
N VAL A 196 1.73 -19.85 10.04
CA VAL A 196 0.48 -20.16 9.35
C VAL A 196 0.28 -19.11 8.24
N ARG A 197 0.45 -19.50 6.99
CA ARG A 197 0.22 -18.57 5.86
C ARG A 197 -1.27 -18.33 5.68
N THR A 198 -1.66 -17.06 5.78
CA THR A 198 -3.07 -16.67 5.69
C THR A 198 -3.17 -15.25 5.12
N GLU A 199 -4.08 -15.04 4.18
CA GLU A 199 -4.38 -13.72 3.64
C GLU A 199 -4.94 -12.79 4.73
N PHE A 200 -4.88 -11.48 4.48
CA PHE A 200 -5.28 -10.47 5.47
C PHE A 200 -6.71 -10.66 6.00
N VAL A 201 -7.66 -10.96 5.12
CA VAL A 201 -9.07 -11.19 5.49
C VAL A 201 -9.28 -12.47 6.32
N GLY A 202 -8.35 -13.43 6.25
CA GLY A 202 -8.40 -14.68 7.02
C GLY A 202 -7.88 -14.58 8.45
N ILE A 203 -7.31 -13.44 8.87
CA ILE A 203 -6.73 -13.28 10.22
C ILE A 203 -7.81 -13.45 11.30
N MET A 204 -8.91 -12.71 11.23
CA MET A 204 -9.97 -12.77 12.25
C MET A 204 -10.64 -14.16 12.34
N PRO A 205 -11.06 -14.78 11.24
CA PRO A 205 -11.55 -16.16 11.27
C PRO A 205 -10.54 -17.15 11.86
N GLY A 206 -9.25 -17.03 11.50
CA GLY A 206 -8.19 -17.89 12.01
C GLY A 206 -7.99 -17.77 13.53
N ILE A 207 -8.07 -16.55 14.08
CA ILE A 207 -8.00 -16.31 15.54
C ILE A 207 -9.25 -16.84 16.24
N ALA A 208 -10.43 -16.62 15.67
CA ALA A 208 -11.70 -17.06 16.22
C ALA A 208 -11.78 -18.60 16.34
N THR A 209 -11.31 -19.32 15.32
CA THR A 209 -11.26 -20.80 15.31
C THR A 209 -10.10 -21.39 16.11
N GLY A 210 -9.16 -20.57 16.58
CA GLY A 210 -7.96 -21.01 17.27
C GLY A 210 -6.86 -21.57 16.36
N ASN A 211 -7.02 -21.53 15.05
CA ASN A 211 -5.97 -21.91 14.09
C ASN A 211 -4.77 -20.95 14.12
N ILE A 212 -4.99 -19.72 14.54
CA ILE A 212 -3.99 -18.65 14.71
C ILE A 212 -4.04 -18.20 16.17
N GLU A 213 -2.90 -18.10 16.84
CA GLU A 213 -2.75 -17.57 18.19
C GLU A 213 -2.16 -16.16 18.19
N CYS A 214 -1.27 -15.92 17.22
CA CYS A 214 -0.65 -14.61 16.99
C CYS A 214 -0.75 -14.23 15.51
N ALA A 215 -0.75 -12.94 15.21
CA ALA A 215 -0.76 -12.46 13.84
C ALA A 215 0.29 -11.37 13.62
N ILE A 216 1.05 -11.46 12.53
CA ILE A 216 1.94 -10.40 12.05
C ILE A 216 1.13 -9.53 11.08
N THR A 217 0.89 -8.27 11.45
CA THR A 217 0.24 -7.26 10.62
C THR A 217 0.57 -5.85 11.13
N ALA A 218 0.27 -4.81 10.35
CA ALA A 218 0.49 -3.43 10.79
C ALA A 218 -0.44 -3.05 11.95
N ALA A 219 0.04 -2.20 12.86
CA ALA A 219 -0.70 -1.85 14.08
C ALA A 219 -2.08 -1.25 13.78
N MET A 220 -2.18 -0.26 12.87
CA MET A 220 -3.45 0.35 12.50
C MET A 220 -4.34 -0.64 11.71
N ALA A 221 -3.78 -1.44 10.81
CA ALA A 221 -4.53 -2.45 10.07
C ALA A 221 -5.14 -3.52 11.01
N GLY A 222 -4.37 -3.97 12.00
CA GLY A 222 -4.87 -4.85 13.07
C GLY A 222 -5.99 -4.23 13.90
N ASN A 223 -5.87 -2.95 14.23
CA ASN A 223 -6.93 -2.20 14.90
C ASN A 223 -8.21 -2.13 14.08
N THR A 224 -8.09 -1.81 12.79
CA THR A 224 -9.22 -1.75 11.84
C THR A 224 -9.92 -3.11 11.71
N LEU A 225 -9.15 -4.21 11.67
CA LEU A 225 -9.71 -5.57 11.70
C LEU A 225 -10.40 -5.93 13.02
N GLY A 226 -10.12 -5.22 14.11
CA GLY A 226 -10.66 -5.53 15.43
C GLY A 226 -9.78 -6.48 16.26
N LEU A 227 -8.48 -6.63 15.92
CA LEU A 227 -7.57 -7.50 16.68
C LEU A 227 -7.47 -7.10 18.16
N HIS A 228 -7.62 -5.81 18.49
CA HIS A 228 -7.67 -5.31 19.87
C HIS A 228 -8.82 -5.89 20.71
N GLN A 229 -9.81 -6.54 20.09
CA GLN A 229 -10.92 -7.20 20.79
C GLN A 229 -10.65 -8.67 21.10
N VAL A 230 -9.75 -9.32 20.35
CA VAL A 230 -9.52 -10.77 20.41
C VAL A 230 -8.08 -11.14 20.75
N THR A 231 -7.19 -10.15 20.85
CA THR A 231 -5.80 -10.30 21.28
C THR A 231 -5.52 -9.39 22.48
N THR A 232 -4.54 -9.75 23.32
CA THR A 232 -4.26 -9.05 24.57
C THR A 232 -2.93 -8.31 24.56
N HIS A 233 -1.98 -8.70 23.70
CA HIS A 233 -0.63 -8.16 23.67
C HIS A 233 -0.23 -7.81 22.23
N ILE A 234 0.52 -6.71 22.09
CA ILE A 234 1.12 -6.26 20.84
C ILE A 234 2.61 -5.98 21.03
N HIS A 235 3.48 -6.66 20.28
CA HIS A 235 4.93 -6.38 20.30
C HIS A 235 5.25 -5.24 19.35
N THR A 236 6.08 -4.29 19.81
CA THR A 236 6.35 -3.07 19.03
C THR A 236 7.48 -3.19 18.01
N MET A 237 8.12 -4.36 17.91
CA MET A 237 9.21 -4.61 16.97
C MET A 237 8.68 -4.73 15.54
N PRO A 238 9.24 -4.00 14.56
CA PRO A 238 9.02 -4.25 13.15
C PRO A 238 9.58 -5.63 12.74
N THR A 239 8.69 -6.54 12.32
CA THR A 239 9.12 -7.82 11.74
C THR A 239 9.52 -7.65 10.27
N SER A 240 8.76 -6.87 9.54
CA SER A 240 8.97 -6.40 8.16
C SER A 240 8.10 -5.16 7.96
N TRP A 241 8.12 -4.54 6.77
CA TRP A 241 7.36 -3.31 6.54
C TRP A 241 6.22 -3.50 5.55
N GLY A 242 6.41 -4.23 4.50
CA GLY A 242 5.50 -4.29 3.37
C GLY A 242 5.81 -3.17 2.37
N LEU A 243 6.48 -3.54 1.30
CA LEU A 243 6.76 -2.65 0.20
C LEU A 243 5.86 -2.99 -0.99
N SER A 244 5.43 -1.97 -1.70
CA SER A 244 4.73 -2.11 -2.96
C SER A 244 5.29 -1.14 -3.99
N VAL A 245 5.20 -1.52 -5.25
CA VAL A 245 5.45 -0.61 -6.36
C VAL A 245 4.11 -0.11 -6.90
N PHE A 246 4.02 1.18 -7.16
CA PHE A 246 3.04 1.73 -8.05
C PHE A 246 3.69 1.87 -9.41
N ALA A 247 3.14 1.20 -10.41
CA ALA A 247 3.77 1.13 -11.71
C ALA A 247 2.73 1.20 -12.84
N VAL A 248 3.21 1.38 -14.06
CA VAL A 248 2.41 1.48 -15.28
C VAL A 248 2.97 0.54 -16.34
N ASN A 249 2.11 -0.05 -17.17
CA ASN A 249 2.54 -0.76 -18.37
C ASN A 249 3.40 0.17 -19.25
N ALA A 250 4.58 -0.29 -19.70
CA ALA A 250 5.54 0.54 -20.41
C ALA A 250 4.99 1.09 -21.75
N ALA A 251 4.19 0.30 -22.47
CA ALA A 251 3.57 0.75 -23.71
C ALA A 251 2.51 1.82 -23.45
N VAL A 252 1.69 1.65 -22.40
CA VAL A 252 0.76 2.67 -21.94
C VAL A 252 1.49 3.96 -21.57
N TRP A 253 2.57 3.84 -20.76
CA TRP A 253 3.38 5.00 -20.39
C TRP A 253 3.98 5.72 -21.59
N ALA A 254 4.46 4.98 -22.59
CA ALA A 254 5.01 5.56 -23.81
C ALA A 254 3.97 6.33 -24.63
N SER A 255 2.72 5.84 -24.66
CA SER A 255 1.61 6.42 -25.43
C SER A 255 0.84 7.53 -24.72
N LEU A 256 1.15 7.83 -23.44
CA LEU A 256 0.47 8.89 -22.70
C LEU A 256 0.68 10.25 -23.33
N ASN A 257 -0.38 11.08 -23.25
CA ASN A 257 -0.29 12.51 -23.55
C ASN A 257 0.91 13.12 -22.82
N PRO A 258 1.81 13.87 -23.51
CA PRO A 258 3.01 14.46 -22.92
C PRO A 258 2.74 15.37 -21.71
N GLU A 259 1.64 16.14 -21.74
CA GLU A 259 1.23 17.02 -20.62
C GLU A 259 0.88 16.19 -19.39
N LEU A 260 0.11 15.10 -19.55
CA LEU A 260 -0.23 14.18 -18.49
C LEU A 260 1.02 13.49 -17.92
N LYS A 261 1.90 13.02 -18.79
CA LYS A 261 3.16 12.36 -18.39
C LYS A 261 4.04 13.30 -17.57
N ALA A 262 4.20 14.55 -18.00
CA ALA A 262 4.94 15.58 -17.26
C ALA A 262 4.30 15.88 -15.90
N LEU A 263 2.95 15.97 -15.84
CA LEU A 263 2.20 16.17 -14.61
C LEU A 263 2.44 15.02 -13.62
N LEU A 264 2.27 13.76 -14.06
CA LEU A 264 2.47 12.58 -13.22
C LEU A 264 3.93 12.47 -12.74
N THR A 265 4.91 12.73 -13.62
CA THR A 265 6.34 12.71 -13.26
C THR A 265 6.66 13.72 -12.16
N ARG A 266 6.00 14.87 -12.15
CA ARG A 266 6.19 15.92 -11.12
C ARG A 266 5.45 15.62 -9.82
N GLU A 267 4.24 15.06 -9.88
CA GLU A 267 3.36 14.96 -8.71
C GLU A 267 3.48 13.60 -7.97
N LEU A 268 3.75 12.50 -8.68
CA LEU A 268 3.85 11.18 -8.04
C LEU A 268 4.99 11.05 -7.01
N PRO A 269 6.16 11.68 -7.17
CA PRO A 269 7.16 11.70 -6.09
C PRO A 269 6.68 12.38 -4.80
N LYS A 270 5.82 13.41 -4.92
CA LYS A 270 5.22 14.08 -3.75
C LYS A 270 4.21 13.14 -3.06
N LEU A 271 3.41 12.43 -3.85
CA LEU A 271 2.49 11.41 -3.32
C LEU A 271 3.25 10.29 -2.62
N GLU A 272 4.36 9.80 -3.19
CA GLU A 272 5.23 8.81 -2.55
C GLU A 272 5.72 9.29 -1.18
N GLN A 273 6.26 10.51 -1.10
CA GLN A 273 6.72 11.10 0.17
C GLN A 273 5.58 11.21 1.20
N ALA A 274 4.40 11.64 0.77
CA ALA A 274 3.23 11.73 1.65
C ALA A 274 2.80 10.35 2.17
N ILE A 275 2.85 9.31 1.33
CA ILE A 275 2.56 7.92 1.72
C ILE A 275 3.56 7.40 2.74
N TRP A 276 4.85 7.67 2.59
CA TRP A 276 5.86 7.30 3.58
C TRP A 276 5.62 7.98 4.92
N ALA A 277 5.29 9.27 4.92
CA ALA A 277 4.96 10.02 6.13
C ALA A 277 3.67 9.51 6.81
N GLU A 278 2.65 9.12 6.01
CA GLU A 278 1.42 8.53 6.56
C GLU A 278 1.68 7.16 7.19
N SER A 279 2.54 6.33 6.59
CA SER A 279 2.91 5.03 7.16
C SER A 279 3.57 5.16 8.54
N GLU A 280 4.36 6.21 8.75
CA GLU A 280 4.96 6.51 10.06
C GLU A 280 3.89 6.95 11.07
N ARG A 281 2.98 7.86 10.68
CA ARG A 281 1.84 8.26 11.51
C ARG A 281 0.95 7.08 11.88
N ASP A 282 0.60 6.24 10.92
CA ASP A 282 -0.23 5.04 11.12
C ASP A 282 0.40 4.05 12.11
N SER A 283 1.73 3.98 12.14
CA SER A 283 2.44 3.12 13.10
C SER A 283 2.24 3.59 14.53
N ILE A 284 2.43 4.88 14.76
CA ILE A 284 2.30 5.52 16.09
C ILE A 284 0.84 5.49 16.54
N GLU A 285 -0.07 5.93 15.69
CA GLU A 285 -1.49 5.98 15.99
C GLU A 285 -2.10 4.58 16.19
N GLY A 286 -1.70 3.62 15.33
CA GLY A 286 -2.17 2.24 15.45
C GLY A 286 -1.78 1.59 16.77
N LEU A 287 -0.56 1.83 17.26
CA LEU A 287 -0.15 1.37 18.58
C LEU A 287 -0.97 2.06 19.68
N ALA A 288 -1.15 3.37 19.60
CA ALA A 288 -1.96 4.12 20.56
C ALA A 288 -3.41 3.63 20.59
N CYS A 289 -4.01 3.34 19.43
CA CYS A 289 -5.37 2.81 19.37
C CYS A 289 -5.48 1.43 20.00
N ASN A 290 -4.59 0.50 19.66
CA ASN A 290 -4.64 -0.86 20.22
C ASN A 290 -4.45 -0.87 21.75
N THR A 291 -3.65 0.04 22.30
CA THR A 291 -3.37 0.15 23.74
C THR A 291 -4.30 1.09 24.50
N GLY A 292 -5.19 1.82 23.81
CA GLY A 292 -6.09 2.79 24.44
C GLY A 292 -5.45 4.13 24.83
N ALA A 293 -4.21 4.40 24.37
CA ALA A 293 -3.50 5.63 24.68
C ALA A 293 -4.13 6.88 24.01
N SER A 294 -3.72 8.09 24.47
CA SER A 294 -4.30 9.37 24.04
C SER A 294 -4.10 9.71 22.55
N GLY A 295 -3.11 9.13 21.88
CA GLY A 295 -2.81 9.36 20.46
C GLY A 295 -3.74 8.63 19.47
N CYS A 296 -4.79 7.92 19.93
CA CYS A 296 -5.77 7.27 19.06
C CYS A 296 -6.81 8.28 18.57
N VAL A 297 -6.77 8.61 17.28
CA VAL A 297 -7.67 9.59 16.63
C VAL A 297 -8.64 8.91 15.64
N ASN A 298 -8.11 8.12 14.70
CA ASN A 298 -8.89 7.53 13.61
C ASN A 298 -9.23 6.04 13.82
N GLY A 299 -8.68 5.40 14.85
CA GLY A 299 -8.93 3.99 15.16
C GLY A 299 -9.89 3.80 16.33
N ARG A 300 -9.99 2.56 16.78
CA ARG A 300 -10.79 2.16 17.95
C ARG A 300 -9.88 1.95 19.15
N LYS A 301 -10.23 2.56 20.29
CA LYS A 301 -9.47 2.37 21.52
C LYS A 301 -9.64 0.94 22.04
N GLY A 302 -8.52 0.23 22.13
CA GLY A 302 -8.38 -1.06 22.79
C GLY A 302 -7.82 -0.92 24.20
N ASN A 303 -7.39 -2.04 24.76
CA ASN A 303 -6.74 -2.13 26.08
C ASN A 303 -5.56 -3.11 26.08
N MET A 304 -4.93 -3.29 24.92
CA MET A 304 -3.82 -4.23 24.77
C MET A 304 -2.57 -3.77 25.54
N ILE A 305 -1.79 -4.74 25.99
CA ILE A 305 -0.50 -4.50 26.61
C ILE A 305 0.57 -4.41 25.50
N ALA A 306 1.30 -3.28 25.45
CA ALA A 306 2.44 -3.15 24.57
C ALA A 306 3.66 -3.90 25.13
N VAL A 307 4.14 -4.88 24.40
CA VAL A 307 5.43 -5.54 24.65
C VAL A 307 6.49 -4.71 23.91
N ARG A 308 7.32 -4.02 24.68
CA ARG A 308 8.30 -3.09 24.09
C ARG A 308 9.44 -3.86 23.44
N PHE A 309 9.83 -3.41 22.27
CA PHE A 309 11.03 -3.88 21.57
C PHE A 309 12.27 -3.59 22.42
N SER A 310 12.89 -4.65 22.95
CA SER A 310 14.05 -4.58 23.83
C SER A 310 15.36 -4.74 23.05
N ALA A 311 16.48 -4.38 23.69
CA ALA A 311 17.81 -4.64 23.11
C ALA A 311 18.07 -6.15 22.90
N ASP A 312 17.50 -7.01 23.74
CA ASP A 312 17.60 -8.46 23.61
C ASP A 312 16.79 -8.98 22.42
N ASP A 313 15.60 -8.44 22.21
CA ASP A 313 14.80 -8.73 21.03
C ASP A 313 15.50 -8.26 19.75
N ASP A 314 16.19 -7.11 19.78
CA ASP A 314 16.93 -6.62 18.61
C ASP A 314 18.12 -7.53 18.28
N ARG A 315 18.90 -7.94 19.29
CA ARG A 315 19.97 -8.91 19.07
C ARG A 315 19.43 -10.22 18.49
N ARG A 316 18.32 -10.72 19.03
CA ARG A 316 17.69 -11.95 18.55
C ARG A 316 17.15 -11.80 17.14
N ARG A 317 16.49 -10.68 16.83
CA ARG A 317 16.03 -10.32 15.48
C ARG A 317 17.18 -10.34 14.48
N GLN A 318 18.28 -9.66 14.81
CA GLN A 318 19.46 -9.58 13.95
C GLN A 318 20.12 -10.95 13.75
N GLN A 319 20.27 -11.74 14.80
CA GLN A 319 20.82 -13.09 14.73
C GLN A 319 19.97 -14.01 13.83
N ILE A 320 18.65 -13.99 14.02
CA ILE A 320 17.73 -14.77 13.19
C ILE A 320 17.79 -14.31 11.73
N PHE A 321 17.85 -12.99 11.49
CA PHE A 321 17.99 -12.47 10.13
C PHE A 321 19.25 -13.01 9.45
N ILE A 322 20.41 -12.89 10.10
CA ILE A 322 21.70 -13.29 9.53
C ILE A 322 21.80 -14.82 9.36
N ASP A 323 21.39 -15.60 10.37
CA ASP A 323 21.63 -17.04 10.40
C ASP A 323 20.56 -17.87 9.71
N LYS A 324 19.35 -17.32 9.54
CA LYS A 324 18.20 -18.08 9.05
C LYS A 324 17.50 -17.43 7.86
N VAL A 325 17.05 -16.18 7.98
CA VAL A 325 16.22 -15.56 6.95
C VAL A 325 17.04 -15.27 5.69
N LEU A 326 18.20 -14.61 5.84
CA LEU A 326 19.08 -14.25 4.73
C LEU A 326 19.61 -15.49 3.98
N PRO A 327 20.13 -16.55 4.65
CA PRO A 327 20.57 -17.77 3.97
C PRO A 327 19.45 -18.50 3.23
N LYS A 328 18.26 -18.64 3.85
CA LYS A 328 17.10 -19.28 3.22
C LYS A 328 16.62 -18.49 1.99
N TRP A 329 16.61 -17.16 2.09
CA TRP A 329 16.24 -16.31 0.96
C TRP A 329 17.25 -16.45 -0.19
N THR A 330 18.55 -16.42 0.09
CA THR A 330 19.62 -16.61 -0.91
C THR A 330 19.52 -17.99 -1.57
N GLN A 331 19.25 -19.03 -0.79
CA GLN A 331 19.09 -20.40 -1.29
C GLN A 331 17.89 -20.53 -2.25
N ARG A 332 16.79 -19.83 -1.99
CA ARG A 332 15.58 -19.87 -2.84
C ARG A 332 15.80 -19.37 -4.26
N CYS A 333 16.61 -18.35 -4.45
CA CYS A 333 16.84 -17.83 -5.80
C CYS A 333 18.29 -17.89 -6.28
N GLY A 334 19.21 -18.37 -5.48
CA GLY A 334 20.61 -18.62 -5.87
C GLY A 334 21.35 -17.36 -6.34
N ALA A 335 21.97 -17.43 -7.51
CA ALA A 335 22.78 -16.35 -8.06
C ALA A 335 22.07 -14.99 -8.18
N PRO A 336 20.81 -14.87 -8.61
CA PRO A 336 20.10 -13.58 -8.65
C PRO A 336 20.02 -12.90 -7.28
N CYS A 337 19.69 -13.63 -6.21
CA CYS A 337 19.64 -13.05 -4.86
C CYS A 337 21.02 -12.64 -4.35
N THR A 338 22.04 -13.46 -4.59
CA THR A 338 23.43 -13.14 -4.25
C THR A 338 23.88 -11.86 -4.95
N GLN A 339 23.61 -11.76 -6.23
CA GLN A 339 24.00 -10.60 -7.03
C GLN A 339 23.29 -9.33 -6.55
N VAL A 340 21.97 -9.36 -6.37
CA VAL A 340 21.21 -8.18 -5.96
C VAL A 340 21.61 -7.72 -4.56
N TRP A 341 21.81 -8.66 -3.62
CA TRP A 341 22.27 -8.31 -2.28
C TRP A 341 23.59 -7.57 -2.31
N ASN A 342 24.60 -8.13 -2.99
CA ASN A 342 25.93 -7.57 -3.07
C ASN A 342 25.96 -6.21 -3.79
N GLN A 343 25.15 -6.04 -4.84
CA GLN A 343 25.11 -4.81 -5.64
C GLN A 343 24.32 -3.68 -4.98
N THR A 344 23.38 -4.00 -4.05
CA THR A 344 22.42 -3.02 -3.52
C THR A 344 22.43 -2.96 -2.00
N ILE A 345 21.87 -3.96 -1.31
CA ILE A 345 21.57 -3.93 0.12
C ILE A 345 22.81 -4.02 1.00
N ARG A 346 23.80 -4.82 0.61
CA ARG A 346 25.01 -5.07 1.41
C ARG A 346 25.66 -3.79 1.94
N ALA A 347 25.90 -2.84 1.05
CA ALA A 347 26.55 -1.57 1.41
C ALA A 347 25.67 -0.69 2.33
N ALA A 348 24.34 -0.77 2.20
CA ALA A 348 23.40 0.01 2.98
C ALA A 348 23.29 -0.48 4.44
N VAL A 349 23.48 -1.80 4.67
CA VAL A 349 23.28 -2.42 6.00
C VAL A 349 24.57 -3.00 6.60
N ASN A 350 25.65 -3.04 5.84
CA ASN A 350 26.94 -3.61 6.24
C ASN A 350 26.83 -5.08 6.74
N ILE A 351 26.04 -5.90 6.03
CA ILE A 351 25.85 -7.33 6.32
C ILE A 351 26.29 -8.13 5.09
N ASP A 352 27.27 -9.00 5.28
CA ASP A 352 27.74 -9.94 4.27
C ASP A 352 26.82 -11.15 4.15
N LEU A 353 26.73 -11.70 2.95
CA LEU A 353 26.13 -13.01 2.76
C LEU A 353 26.96 -14.08 3.44
N PRO A 354 26.33 -15.10 4.07
CA PRO A 354 27.07 -16.24 4.57
C PRO A 354 27.86 -16.91 3.46
N SER A 355 29.09 -17.30 3.77
CA SER A 355 29.94 -18.05 2.84
C SER A 355 29.20 -19.31 2.38
N SER A 356 29.05 -19.53 1.09
CA SER A 356 28.54 -20.79 0.56
C SER A 356 29.48 -21.92 1.02
N LYS A 357 28.98 -22.76 1.92
CA LYS A 357 29.68 -24.01 2.28
C LYS A 357 29.52 -25.02 1.15
#